data_778a9f2300b9121775cad367b21a7523
#
_entry.id   778a9f2300b9121775cad367b21a7523
#
_cell.length_a   1.000
_cell.length_b   1.000
_cell.length_c   1.000
_cell.angle_alpha   90.00
_cell.angle_beta   90.00
_cell.angle_gamma   90.00
#
_symmetry.space_group_name_H-M   'P 1'
#
loop_
_entity.id
_entity.type
_entity.pdbx_description
1 polymer ?
#
loop_
_entity_poly.entity_id
_entity_poly.type
_entity_poly.pdbx_seq_one_letter_code
_entity_poly.pdbx_strand_id
1 'polypeptide(L)'
;MGHRAYSTMNIAKQERNSSKQALAERKPMGQLICGGATMQCTFGAAPSTLNVLPVNLVMTAMPIANIMDSKPMVNIMPFGMCNSMANPMVASATAAALGALTPMPCVPVTAAPWAPGSPTVLVANMPALNNSSKCMCNWGGVISFVNPGQMTIQVP
;
A
#
# COMPACT_ATOMS: atom_id res chain seq x y z
N MET A 1 -44.77 18.43 -38.19
CA MET A 1 -43.57 17.59 -38.38
C MET A 1 -42.45 17.88 -37.39
N GLY A 2 -42.72 18.09 -36.11
CA GLY A 2 -41.70 18.50 -35.10
C GLY A 2 -41.39 17.52 -33.95
N HIS A 3 -42.16 16.44 -33.81
CA HIS A 3 -42.05 15.56 -32.65
C HIS A 3 -40.93 14.47 -32.70
N ARG A 4 -40.43 14.11 -33.89
CA ARG A 4 -39.38 13.06 -34.02
C ARG A 4 -37.96 13.53 -33.69
N ALA A 5 -37.65 14.81 -33.91
CA ALA A 5 -36.32 15.37 -33.67
C ALA A 5 -36.01 15.56 -32.16
N TYR A 6 -37.01 15.87 -31.34
CA TYR A 6 -36.84 16.04 -29.90
C TYR A 6 -36.59 14.72 -29.14
N SER A 7 -37.15 13.61 -29.64
CA SER A 7 -36.97 12.29 -28.98
C SER A 7 -35.56 11.76 -29.17
N THR A 8 -34.96 11.90 -30.34
CA THR A 8 -33.62 11.43 -30.65
C THR A 8 -32.51 12.22 -29.92
N MET A 9 -32.71 13.54 -29.74
CA MET A 9 -31.76 14.37 -28.95
C MET A 9 -31.75 14.03 -27.47
N ASN A 10 -32.88 13.68 -26.88
CA ASN A 10 -32.98 13.28 -25.48
C ASN A 10 -32.32 11.93 -25.22
N ILE A 11 -32.48 10.96 -26.11
CA ILE A 11 -31.87 9.63 -26.02
C ILE A 11 -30.35 9.75 -26.10
N ALA A 12 -29.80 10.50 -27.06
CA ALA A 12 -28.36 10.70 -27.21
C ALA A 12 -27.73 11.49 -26.04
N LYS A 13 -28.50 12.34 -25.35
CA LYS A 13 -28.07 13.07 -24.17
C LYS A 13 -28.08 12.17 -22.93
N GLN A 14 -29.02 11.24 -22.86
CA GLN A 14 -29.16 10.26 -21.78
C GLN A 14 -28.08 9.18 -21.88
N GLU A 15 -27.74 8.70 -23.06
CA GLU A 15 -26.63 7.77 -23.29
C GLU A 15 -25.28 8.39 -22.97
N ARG A 16 -25.05 9.66 -23.33
CA ARG A 16 -23.83 10.40 -22.94
C ARG A 16 -23.70 10.63 -21.44
N ASN A 17 -24.80 10.84 -20.74
CA ASN A 17 -24.80 10.98 -19.29
C ASN A 17 -24.57 9.64 -18.60
N SER A 18 -25.16 8.57 -19.10
CA SER A 18 -24.95 7.21 -18.59
C SER A 18 -23.49 6.76 -18.79
N SER A 19 -22.90 7.07 -19.94
CA SER A 19 -21.49 6.78 -20.22
C SER A 19 -20.53 7.59 -19.34
N LYS A 20 -20.88 8.86 -19.04
CA LYS A 20 -20.10 9.70 -18.12
C LYS A 20 -20.21 9.23 -16.67
N GLN A 21 -21.38 8.78 -16.24
CA GLN A 21 -21.57 8.20 -14.91
C GLN A 21 -20.84 6.86 -14.77
N ALA A 22 -20.90 5.99 -15.76
CA ALA A 22 -20.15 4.72 -15.77
C ALA A 22 -18.62 4.92 -15.75
N LEU A 23 -18.11 6.02 -16.34
CA LEU A 23 -16.69 6.40 -16.25
C LEU A 23 -16.34 7.02 -14.89
N ALA A 24 -17.26 7.72 -14.22
CA ALA A 24 -17.06 8.31 -12.89
C ALA A 24 -17.11 7.26 -11.77
N GLU A 25 -17.78 6.13 -11.97
CA GLU A 25 -17.85 5.01 -11.04
C GLU A 25 -16.70 4.01 -11.15
N ARG A 26 -15.75 4.20 -12.06
CA ARG A 26 -14.50 3.43 -12.04
C ARG A 26 -13.69 3.83 -10.81
N LYS A 27 -13.99 3.17 -9.71
CA LYS A 27 -13.16 3.17 -8.51
C LYS A 27 -11.70 2.95 -8.94
N PRO A 28 -10.76 3.78 -8.51
CA PRO A 28 -9.37 3.61 -8.90
C PRO A 28 -8.92 2.19 -8.56
N MET A 29 -8.59 1.42 -9.58
CA MET A 29 -8.14 0.05 -9.42
C MET A 29 -6.70 0.10 -8.93
N GLY A 30 -6.48 -0.42 -7.72
CA GLY A 30 -5.14 -0.60 -7.18
C GLY A 30 -4.51 -1.91 -7.68
N GLN A 31 -3.19 -1.99 -7.70
CA GLN A 31 -2.50 -3.25 -7.95
C GLN A 31 -2.48 -4.07 -6.66
N LEU A 32 -2.80 -5.36 -6.76
CA LEU A 32 -2.71 -6.30 -5.66
C LEU A 32 -1.25 -6.48 -5.24
N ILE A 33 -1.01 -6.54 -3.93
CA ILE A 33 0.33 -6.76 -3.37
C ILE A 33 0.54 -8.25 -3.09
N CYS A 34 1.72 -8.73 -3.45
CA CYS A 34 2.16 -10.09 -3.13
C CYS A 34 3.56 -10.11 -2.51
N GLY A 35 3.99 -11.27 -2.06
CA GLY A 35 5.34 -11.49 -1.53
C GLY A 35 6.40 -11.04 -2.54
N GLY A 36 7.48 -10.44 -2.06
CA GLY A 36 8.50 -9.83 -2.89
C GLY A 36 8.20 -8.38 -3.32
N ALA A 37 7.04 -7.82 -2.94
CA ALA A 37 6.76 -6.40 -3.15
C ALA A 37 7.82 -5.52 -2.49
N THR A 38 8.23 -4.47 -3.19
CA THR A 38 9.22 -3.52 -2.67
C THR A 38 8.53 -2.40 -1.90
N MET A 39 9.01 -2.16 -0.70
CA MET A 39 8.52 -1.12 0.21
C MET A 39 9.60 -0.10 0.49
N GLN A 40 9.18 1.10 0.89
CA GLN A 40 10.07 2.15 1.39
C GLN A 40 9.45 2.80 2.64
N CYS A 41 10.30 3.08 3.62
CA CYS A 41 9.97 3.89 4.79
C CYS A 41 10.50 5.31 4.60
N THR A 42 9.73 6.32 5.01
CA THR A 42 10.13 7.74 4.86
C THR A 42 11.43 8.10 5.59
N PHE A 43 11.77 7.37 6.65
CA PHE A 43 13.02 7.55 7.42
C PHE A 43 14.04 6.43 7.20
N GLY A 44 13.74 5.46 6.33
CA GLY A 44 14.67 4.40 5.97
C GLY A 44 15.55 4.79 4.80
N ALA A 45 16.85 4.53 4.89
CA ALA A 45 17.82 4.86 3.86
C ALA A 45 17.77 3.92 2.64
N ALA A 46 17.18 2.75 2.76
CA ALA A 46 17.08 1.75 1.70
C ALA A 46 15.67 1.16 1.59
N PRO A 47 15.24 0.75 0.39
CA PRO A 47 14.02 -0.02 0.23
C PRO A 47 14.15 -1.40 0.86
N SER A 48 13.02 -2.01 1.18
CA SER A 48 12.92 -3.36 1.73
C SER A 48 11.86 -4.17 0.99
N THR A 49 11.86 -5.47 1.16
CA THR A 49 10.89 -6.38 0.52
C THR A 49 9.88 -6.90 1.52
N LEU A 50 8.62 -7.02 1.08
CA LEU A 50 7.56 -7.65 1.86
C LEU A 50 7.72 -9.17 1.79
N ASN A 51 7.83 -9.80 2.94
CA ASN A 51 7.79 -11.24 3.07
C ASN A 51 6.37 -11.68 3.47
N VAL A 52 5.72 -12.48 2.62
CA VAL A 52 4.38 -13.01 2.88
C VAL A 52 4.49 -14.51 3.08
N LEU A 53 4.03 -14.98 4.23
CA LEU A 53 4.02 -16.41 4.52
C LEU A 53 2.86 -17.09 3.77
N PRO A 54 3.08 -18.26 3.14
CA PRO A 54 2.07 -18.93 2.31
C PRO A 54 0.97 -19.64 3.14
N VAL A 55 0.72 -19.19 4.36
CA VAL A 55 -0.27 -19.78 5.29
C VAL A 55 -1.70 -19.66 4.80
N ASN A 56 -2.00 -18.64 3.99
CA ASN A 56 -3.35 -18.39 3.48
C ASN A 56 -3.69 -19.19 2.22
N LEU A 57 -2.73 -19.92 1.64
CA LEU A 57 -2.86 -20.75 0.44
C LEU A 57 -3.42 -20.00 -0.80
N VAL A 58 -3.46 -18.67 -0.77
CA VAL A 58 -3.89 -17.82 -1.87
C VAL A 58 -2.63 -17.27 -2.53
N MET A 59 -2.38 -17.74 -3.74
CA MET A 59 -1.13 -17.45 -4.45
C MET A 59 -1.44 -17.01 -5.89
N THR A 60 -0.58 -16.14 -6.38
CA THR A 60 -0.31 -15.93 -7.81
C THR A 60 0.98 -16.67 -8.16
N ALA A 61 1.99 -16.01 -8.68
CA ALA A 61 3.36 -16.54 -8.67
C ALA A 61 3.96 -16.52 -7.25
N MET A 62 3.51 -15.59 -6.41
CA MET A 62 3.91 -15.41 -5.01
C MET A 62 2.68 -15.32 -4.11
N PRO A 63 2.79 -15.60 -2.79
CA PRO A 63 1.69 -15.49 -1.85
C PRO A 63 1.09 -14.08 -1.85
N ILE A 64 -0.23 -13.98 -1.84
CA ILE A 64 -0.95 -12.70 -1.79
C ILE A 64 -0.97 -12.18 -0.36
N ALA A 65 -0.67 -10.88 -0.22
CA ALA A 65 -0.62 -10.20 1.07
C ALA A 65 -2.00 -9.70 1.51
N ASN A 66 -2.24 -9.72 2.80
CA ASN A 66 -3.39 -9.11 3.46
C ASN A 66 -2.94 -8.04 4.46
N ILE A 67 -3.88 -7.29 5.03
CA ILE A 67 -3.57 -6.18 5.95
C ILE A 67 -2.85 -6.62 7.24
N MET A 68 -2.90 -7.90 7.61
CA MET A 68 -2.24 -8.43 8.80
C MET A 68 -0.78 -8.81 8.58
N ASP A 69 -0.29 -8.78 7.33
CA ASP A 69 1.11 -9.00 7.00
C ASP A 69 1.97 -7.75 7.33
N SER A 70 1.85 -7.29 8.58
CA SER A 70 2.52 -6.09 9.10
C SER A 70 3.55 -6.38 10.19
N LYS A 71 3.84 -7.64 10.48
CA LYS A 71 4.73 -8.01 11.59
C LYS A 71 6.18 -7.61 11.29
N PRO A 72 6.82 -6.83 12.19
CA PRO A 72 8.23 -6.50 12.09
C PRO A 72 9.12 -7.74 12.04
N MET A 73 10.17 -7.71 11.23
CA MET A 73 11.17 -8.79 11.07
C MET A 73 10.62 -10.13 10.55
N VAL A 74 9.31 -10.24 10.35
CA VAL A 74 8.64 -11.41 9.76
C VAL A 74 8.14 -11.06 8.36
N ASN A 75 7.27 -10.06 8.27
CA ASN A 75 6.72 -9.57 7.00
C ASN A 75 7.50 -8.34 6.49
N ILE A 76 7.84 -7.41 7.40
CA ILE A 76 8.52 -6.16 7.07
C ILE A 76 9.98 -6.25 7.55
N MET A 77 10.90 -6.35 6.60
CA MET A 77 12.34 -6.41 6.86
C MET A 77 12.91 -5.00 7.06
N PRO A 78 14.12 -4.85 7.64
CA PRO A 78 14.76 -3.56 7.88
C PRO A 78 14.91 -2.70 6.62
N PHE A 79 14.85 -1.37 6.79
CA PHE A 79 14.99 -0.38 5.72
C PHE A 79 16.41 0.25 5.68
N GLY A 80 17.45 -0.52 5.93
CA GLY A 80 18.82 -0.03 6.03
C GLY A 80 19.04 0.80 7.28
N MET A 81 19.43 2.06 7.14
CA MET A 81 19.67 3.00 8.26
C MET A 81 18.45 3.89 8.49
N CYS A 82 18.10 4.12 9.73
CA CYS A 82 17.02 5.01 10.15
C CYS A 82 17.55 6.40 10.49
N ASN A 83 16.87 7.43 10.00
CA ASN A 83 17.20 8.85 10.26
C ASN A 83 16.21 9.51 11.24
N SER A 84 15.25 8.76 11.78
CA SER A 84 14.23 9.33 12.66
C SER A 84 14.76 9.54 14.08
N MET A 85 14.66 10.76 14.59
CA MET A 85 14.97 11.09 15.98
C MET A 85 13.96 10.48 16.99
N ALA A 86 12.80 10.02 16.52
CA ALA A 86 11.87 9.25 17.35
C ALA A 86 12.38 7.83 17.66
N ASN A 87 13.35 7.34 16.90
CA ASN A 87 14.03 6.09 17.21
C ASN A 87 15.06 6.32 18.33
N PRO A 88 14.93 5.67 19.49
CA PRO A 88 15.82 5.90 20.64
C PRO A 88 17.28 5.58 20.34
N MET A 89 17.57 4.65 19.45
CA MET A 89 18.94 4.35 19.03
C MET A 89 19.56 5.51 18.25
N VAL A 90 18.80 6.11 17.32
CA VAL A 90 19.24 7.29 16.56
C VAL A 90 19.41 8.49 17.51
N ALA A 91 18.44 8.71 18.40
CA ALA A 91 18.49 9.80 19.37
C ALA A 91 19.72 9.71 20.28
N SER A 92 20.03 8.53 20.84
CA SER A 92 21.17 8.32 21.70
C SER A 92 22.50 8.46 20.96
N ALA A 93 22.62 7.91 19.75
CA ALA A 93 23.82 8.06 18.93
C ALA A 93 24.07 9.51 18.50
N THR A 94 23.01 10.24 18.17
CA THR A 94 23.06 11.67 17.83
C THR A 94 23.48 12.51 19.04
N ALA A 95 22.98 12.20 20.24
CA ALA A 95 23.41 12.89 21.47
C ALA A 95 24.88 12.62 21.78
N ALA A 96 25.34 11.38 21.63
CA ALA A 96 26.76 11.01 21.78
C ALA A 96 27.68 11.71 20.76
N ALA A 97 27.15 12.01 19.57
CA ALA A 97 27.85 12.75 18.52
C ALA A 97 27.68 14.29 18.63
N LEU A 98 27.41 14.81 19.83
CA LEU A 98 27.24 16.24 20.11
C LEU A 98 26.17 16.93 19.26
N GLY A 99 25.09 16.19 18.90
CA GLY A 99 23.98 16.68 18.09
C GLY A 99 24.11 16.45 16.60
N ALA A 100 25.20 15.87 16.12
CA ALA A 100 25.32 15.48 14.71
C ALA A 100 24.45 14.22 14.46
N LEU A 101 23.49 14.32 13.52
CA LEU A 101 22.59 13.22 13.21
C LEU A 101 23.39 11.95 12.84
N THR A 102 23.22 10.93 13.65
CA THR A 102 23.90 9.63 13.48
C THR A 102 22.89 8.55 13.20
N PRO A 103 22.71 8.16 11.91
CA PRO A 103 21.81 7.11 11.53
C PRO A 103 22.15 5.76 12.20
N MET A 104 21.12 5.02 12.58
CA MET A 104 21.27 3.69 13.20
C MET A 104 20.43 2.66 12.40
N PRO A 105 20.69 1.35 12.53
CA PRO A 105 19.93 0.34 11.82
C PRO A 105 18.42 0.52 11.94
N CYS A 106 17.71 0.51 10.80
CA CYS A 106 16.28 0.75 10.73
C CYS A 106 15.50 -0.53 10.97
N VAL A 107 15.27 -0.86 12.24
CA VAL A 107 14.36 -1.94 12.61
C VAL A 107 12.94 -1.36 12.66
N PRO A 108 12.03 -1.76 11.76
CA PRO A 108 10.68 -1.25 11.77
C PRO A 108 9.94 -1.71 13.04
N VAL A 109 9.10 -0.85 13.58
CA VAL A 109 8.18 -1.18 14.69
C VAL A 109 6.80 -0.74 14.23
N THR A 110 5.93 -1.72 13.95
CA THR A 110 4.57 -1.49 13.46
C THR A 110 3.57 -2.02 14.49
N ALA A 111 2.77 -1.13 15.04
CA ALA A 111 1.73 -1.46 16.03
C ALA A 111 0.35 -1.65 15.38
N ALA A 112 0.15 -1.13 14.18
CA ALA A 112 -1.10 -1.18 13.46
C ALA A 112 -0.99 -1.99 12.16
N PRO A 113 -2.07 -2.62 11.70
CA PRO A 113 -2.11 -3.26 10.39
C PRO A 113 -2.00 -2.24 9.27
N TRP A 114 -1.82 -2.71 8.05
CA TRP A 114 -1.85 -1.89 6.85
C TRP A 114 -3.23 -1.26 6.65
N ALA A 115 -3.28 -0.02 6.19
CA ALA A 115 -4.50 0.71 5.85
C ALA A 115 -4.26 1.63 4.63
N PRO A 116 -5.28 1.79 3.75
CA PRO A 116 -6.48 0.97 3.60
C PRO A 116 -6.17 -0.41 3.01
N GLY A 117 -7.05 -1.40 3.24
CA GLY A 117 -7.06 -2.64 2.47
C GLY A 117 -8.06 -2.56 1.32
N SER A 118 -8.04 -3.53 0.41
CA SER A 118 -9.07 -3.66 -0.62
C SER A 118 -10.42 -4.03 0.03
N PRO A 119 -11.49 -3.26 -0.21
CA PRO A 119 -12.76 -3.48 0.48
C PRO A 119 -13.53 -4.71 -0.03
N THR A 120 -13.21 -5.21 -1.21
CA THR A 120 -13.97 -6.26 -1.90
C THR A 120 -13.19 -7.55 -2.08
N VAL A 121 -11.88 -7.52 -1.93
CA VAL A 121 -11.02 -8.70 -2.07
C VAL A 121 -10.48 -9.10 -0.70
N LEU A 122 -10.82 -10.30 -0.28
CA LEU A 122 -10.41 -10.87 1.00
C LEU A 122 -9.42 -12.02 0.80
N VAL A 123 -8.40 -12.05 1.62
CA VAL A 123 -7.42 -13.14 1.73
C VAL A 123 -7.45 -13.62 3.18
N ALA A 124 -7.88 -14.86 3.39
CA ALA A 124 -8.13 -15.44 4.73
C ALA A 124 -9.07 -14.54 5.59
N ASN A 125 -10.18 -14.09 5.02
CA ASN A 125 -11.18 -13.21 5.66
C ASN A 125 -10.65 -11.81 6.05
N MET A 126 -9.45 -11.44 5.62
CA MET A 126 -8.87 -10.11 5.83
C MET A 126 -8.73 -9.36 4.50
N PRO A 127 -8.94 -8.04 4.47
CA PRO A 127 -8.75 -7.25 3.25
C PRO A 127 -7.38 -7.47 2.63
N ALA A 128 -7.34 -7.71 1.32
CA ALA A 128 -6.09 -7.82 0.58
C ALA A 128 -5.36 -6.46 0.52
N LEU A 129 -4.04 -6.49 0.45
CA LEU A 129 -3.25 -5.28 0.26
C LEU A 129 -3.27 -4.81 -1.19
N ASN A 130 -3.29 -3.51 -1.36
CA ASN A 130 -3.11 -2.85 -2.64
C ASN A 130 -1.96 -1.82 -2.58
N ASN A 131 -1.55 -1.30 -3.74
CA ASN A 131 -0.44 -0.35 -3.84
C ASN A 131 -0.70 0.99 -3.13
N SER A 132 -1.93 1.32 -2.75
CA SER A 132 -2.26 2.50 -1.93
C SER A 132 -2.15 2.26 -0.43
N SER A 133 -2.03 0.99 -0.01
CA SER A 133 -1.91 0.61 1.40
C SER A 133 -0.63 1.17 2.02
N LYS A 134 -0.75 1.67 3.24
CA LYS A 134 0.36 2.22 4.02
C LYS A 134 0.37 1.61 5.41
N CYS A 135 1.55 1.51 6.01
CA CYS A 135 1.72 1.10 7.40
C CYS A 135 2.52 2.17 8.15
N MET A 136 2.12 2.44 9.38
CA MET A 136 2.82 3.42 10.22
C MET A 136 3.89 2.72 11.05
N CYS A 137 5.10 3.26 11.01
CA CYS A 137 6.17 2.88 11.92
C CYS A 137 6.11 3.76 13.17
N ASN A 138 6.28 3.18 14.35
CA ASN A 138 6.26 3.92 15.64
C ASN A 138 7.33 5.02 15.71
N TRP A 139 8.35 4.94 14.87
CA TRP A 139 9.38 5.98 14.74
C TRP A 139 8.92 7.18 13.87
N GLY A 140 7.61 7.32 13.64
CA GLY A 140 7.00 8.39 12.84
C GLY A 140 7.11 8.21 11.33
N GLY A 141 7.69 7.11 10.87
CA GLY A 141 7.82 6.81 9.45
C GLY A 141 6.53 6.23 8.84
N VAL A 142 6.31 6.51 7.56
CA VAL A 142 5.27 5.88 6.76
C VAL A 142 5.92 4.89 5.82
N ILE A 143 5.46 3.64 5.90
CA ILE A 143 5.88 2.57 5.00
C ILE A 143 4.87 2.49 3.86
N SER A 144 5.34 2.56 2.62
CA SER A 144 4.52 2.52 1.41
C SER A 144 5.13 1.57 0.38
N PHE A 145 4.29 1.08 -0.53
CA PHE A 145 4.74 0.23 -1.63
C PHE A 145 5.28 1.06 -2.78
N VAL A 146 6.45 0.66 -3.30
CA VAL A 146 7.08 1.21 -4.51
C VAL A 146 6.81 0.30 -5.69
N ASN A 147 6.84 -1.02 -5.47
CA ASN A 147 6.54 -2.03 -6.47
C ASN A 147 5.64 -3.11 -5.86
N PRO A 148 4.54 -3.48 -6.51
CA PRO A 148 3.55 -4.43 -5.97
C PRO A 148 4.01 -5.89 -5.98
N GLY A 149 5.14 -6.21 -6.61
CA GLY A 149 5.63 -7.58 -6.78
C GLY A 149 4.94 -8.37 -7.89
N GLN A 150 3.89 -7.82 -8.49
CA GLN A 150 3.16 -8.35 -9.65
C GLN A 150 2.51 -7.20 -10.42
N MET A 151 2.16 -7.42 -11.70
CA MET A 151 1.59 -6.36 -12.56
C MET A 151 0.28 -6.75 -13.26
N THR A 152 -0.20 -7.95 -13.02
CA THR A 152 -1.33 -8.51 -13.78
C THR A 152 -2.66 -8.40 -13.07
N ILE A 153 -2.68 -8.39 -11.73
CA ILE A 153 -3.90 -8.42 -10.92
C ILE A 153 -4.15 -7.06 -10.31
N GLN A 154 -5.33 -6.52 -10.62
CA GLN A 154 -5.83 -5.27 -10.07
C GLN A 154 -7.00 -5.54 -9.14
N VAL A 155 -7.13 -4.72 -8.11
CA VAL A 155 -8.18 -4.78 -7.10
C VAL A 155 -8.81 -3.39 -6.94
N PRO A 156 -10.11 -3.31 -6.68
CA PRO A 156 -10.79 -2.04 -6.46
C PRO A 156 -10.42 -1.40 -5.12
#